data_272922ef631d4e3e14f5d09a17db015a
#
_entry.id   272922ef631d4e3e14f5d09a17db015a
#
_cell.length_a   1.000
_cell.length_b   1.000
_cell.length_c   1.000
_cell.angle_alpha   90.00
_cell.angle_beta   90.00
_cell.angle_gamma   90.00
#
_symmetry.space_group_name_H-M   'P 1'
#
loop_
_entity.id
_entity.type
_entity.pdbx_description
1 polymer ?
#
loop_
_entity_poly.entity_id
_entity_poly.type
_entity_poly.pdbx_seq_one_letter_code
_entity_poly.pdbx_strand_id
1 'polypeptide(L)'
;MVKACRGGSSVGVCIAHDETEYQAALKEAFLYDEEAVVEQYIQGREFSCAVIDGKALPVIEIAPISGFYDYKNKYQAGSTVETCPADLPEEKAEEMQRISEQVFQALRLKQYARMDFMMDEDGKVYCLEANTLPGMTPTSLIPQEAQAIGICFEAVSYTHLTLPTIYSV
;
A
#
# COMPACT_ATOMS: atom_id res chain seq x y z
N MET A 1 1.30 10.23 -13.99
CA MET A 1 1.85 10.30 -12.61
C MET A 1 3.36 10.43 -12.69
N VAL A 2 3.94 11.40 -11.98
CA VAL A 2 5.39 11.60 -11.87
C VAL A 2 5.75 11.60 -10.39
N LYS A 3 6.81 10.88 -10.01
CA LYS A 3 7.24 10.78 -8.61
C LYS A 3 8.76 10.64 -8.51
N ALA A 4 9.34 11.08 -7.40
CA ALA A 4 10.74 10.79 -7.07
C ALA A 4 10.95 9.27 -6.94
N CYS A 5 12.05 8.74 -7.48
CA CYS A 5 12.28 7.29 -7.55
C CYS A 5 12.40 6.64 -6.16
N ARG A 6 13.09 7.30 -5.24
CA ARG A 6 13.32 6.83 -3.85
C ARG A 6 12.50 7.60 -2.83
N GLY A 7 11.47 8.33 -3.29
CA GLY A 7 10.56 9.06 -2.43
C GLY A 7 9.60 8.12 -1.68
N GLY A 8 9.06 8.61 -0.57
CA GLY A 8 8.03 7.92 0.21
C GLY A 8 6.89 8.86 0.60
N SER A 9 5.80 8.30 1.14
CA SER A 9 4.67 9.05 1.68
C SER A 9 4.07 10.09 0.73
N SER A 10 4.08 9.82 -0.58
CA SER A 10 3.58 10.71 -1.64
C SER A 10 4.29 12.07 -1.74
N VAL A 11 5.47 12.23 -1.13
CA VAL A 11 6.28 13.44 -1.28
C VAL A 11 6.85 13.51 -2.70
N GLY A 12 6.67 14.64 -3.40
CA GLY A 12 7.12 14.81 -4.78
C GLY A 12 6.32 13.98 -5.81
N VAL A 13 5.10 13.53 -5.45
CA VAL A 13 4.17 12.84 -6.37
C VAL A 13 3.23 13.86 -6.99
N CYS A 14 3.22 13.92 -8.32
CA CYS A 14 2.39 14.83 -9.10
C CYS A 14 1.60 14.08 -10.17
N ILE A 15 0.35 14.49 -10.37
CA ILE A 15 -0.43 14.11 -11.54
C ILE A 15 -0.20 15.19 -12.61
N ALA A 16 0.06 14.77 -13.84
CA ALA A 16 0.22 15.66 -14.98
C ALA A 16 -0.76 15.26 -16.08
N HIS A 17 -1.55 16.21 -16.56
CA HIS A 17 -2.55 16.03 -17.60
C HIS A 17 -2.07 16.53 -18.96
N ASP A 18 -1.06 17.39 -18.99
CA ASP A 18 -0.46 17.93 -20.20
C ASP A 18 1.06 18.08 -20.07
N GLU A 19 1.71 18.51 -21.17
CA GLU A 19 3.15 18.67 -21.23
C GLU A 19 3.66 19.73 -20.24
N THR A 20 2.91 20.80 -20.00
CA THR A 20 3.30 21.88 -19.07
C THR A 20 3.34 21.36 -17.63
N GLU A 21 2.27 20.66 -17.24
CA GLU A 21 2.18 20.01 -15.92
C GLU A 21 3.23 18.91 -15.78
N TYR A 22 3.48 18.15 -16.84
CA TYR A 22 4.52 17.12 -16.84
C TYR A 22 5.91 17.70 -16.58
N GLN A 23 6.27 18.79 -17.28
CA GLN A 23 7.56 19.46 -17.05
C GLN A 23 7.68 20.08 -15.64
N ALA A 24 6.57 20.58 -15.10
CA ALA A 24 6.54 21.06 -13.70
C ALA A 24 6.70 19.90 -12.71
N ALA A 25 6.00 18.79 -12.94
CA ALA A 25 6.06 17.59 -12.11
C ALA A 25 7.46 16.95 -12.09
N LEU A 26 8.16 16.92 -13.23
CA LEU A 26 9.56 16.47 -13.30
C LEU A 26 10.47 17.36 -12.44
N LYS A 27 10.32 18.69 -12.54
CA LYS A 27 11.12 19.60 -11.72
C LYS A 27 10.86 19.39 -10.22
N GLU A 28 9.62 19.17 -9.85
CA GLU A 28 9.26 18.87 -8.46
C GLU A 28 9.87 17.55 -7.98
N ALA A 29 9.76 16.47 -8.77
CA ALA A 29 10.34 15.18 -8.43
C ALA A 29 11.88 15.26 -8.25
N PHE A 30 12.56 16.02 -9.11
CA PHE A 30 14.01 16.24 -9.02
C PHE A 30 14.47 17.13 -7.87
N LEU A 31 13.56 17.73 -7.07
CA LEU A 31 13.93 18.33 -5.79
C LEU A 31 14.24 17.30 -4.72
N TYR A 32 13.73 16.08 -4.88
CA TYR A 32 13.80 15.01 -3.88
C TYR A 32 14.71 13.83 -4.29
N ASP A 33 14.95 13.64 -5.59
CA ASP A 33 15.80 12.55 -6.09
C ASP A 33 16.45 12.94 -7.43
N GLU A 34 17.54 12.26 -7.78
CA GLU A 34 18.21 12.41 -9.09
C GLU A 34 17.49 11.63 -10.20
N GLU A 35 16.56 10.73 -9.84
CA GLU A 35 15.77 9.91 -10.74
C GLU A 35 14.27 10.12 -10.47
N ALA A 36 13.48 10.13 -11.54
CA ALA A 36 12.03 10.20 -11.47
C ALA A 36 11.38 9.00 -12.15
N VAL A 37 10.33 8.47 -11.55
CA VAL A 37 9.46 7.45 -12.13
C VAL A 37 8.29 8.16 -12.80
N VAL A 38 8.04 7.80 -14.06
CA VAL A 38 6.87 8.26 -14.81
C VAL A 38 6.02 7.05 -15.13
N GLU A 39 4.78 7.06 -14.68
CA GLU A 39 3.86 5.95 -14.83
C GLU A 39 2.46 6.43 -15.25
N GLN A 40 1.68 5.51 -15.79
CA GLN A 40 0.28 5.79 -16.10
C GLN A 40 -0.48 6.15 -14.80
N TYR A 41 -1.25 7.23 -14.84
CA TYR A 41 -2.20 7.50 -13.77
C TYR A 41 -3.38 6.53 -13.85
N ILE A 42 -3.65 5.83 -12.78
CA ILE A 42 -4.81 4.93 -12.64
C ILE A 42 -5.84 5.64 -11.78
N GLN A 43 -6.94 6.01 -12.39
CA GLN A 43 -8.10 6.54 -11.68
C GLN A 43 -8.95 5.38 -11.16
N GLY A 44 -9.27 5.37 -9.86
CA GLY A 44 -10.05 4.29 -9.29
C GLY A 44 -10.02 4.26 -7.77
N ARG A 45 -10.28 3.07 -7.22
CA ARG A 45 -10.31 2.80 -5.77
C ARG A 45 -8.95 2.29 -5.32
N GLU A 46 -8.53 2.72 -4.12
CA GLU A 46 -7.26 2.31 -3.51
C GLU A 46 -7.49 1.22 -2.47
N PHE A 47 -6.62 0.20 -2.50
CA PHE A 47 -6.68 -0.95 -1.60
C PHE A 47 -5.30 -1.31 -1.09
N SER A 48 -5.29 -2.03 0.02
CA SER A 48 -4.09 -2.64 0.55
C SER A 48 -4.37 -4.09 0.94
N CYS A 49 -3.35 -4.93 0.85
CA CYS A 49 -3.43 -6.32 1.27
C CYS A 49 -2.09 -6.75 1.85
N ALA A 50 -2.08 -7.04 3.12
CA ALA A 50 -0.89 -7.54 3.79
C ALA A 50 -0.72 -9.05 3.59
N VAL A 51 0.54 -9.47 3.61
CA VAL A 51 0.93 -10.88 3.66
C VAL A 51 1.73 -11.10 4.93
N ILE A 52 1.35 -12.09 5.72
CA ILE A 52 2.07 -12.53 6.91
C ILE A 52 2.44 -14.00 6.74
N ASP A 53 3.72 -14.36 6.89
CA ASP A 53 4.24 -15.71 6.71
C ASP A 53 3.76 -16.38 5.41
N GLY A 54 3.70 -15.59 4.33
CA GLY A 54 3.29 -16.04 3.00
C GLY A 54 1.79 -16.21 2.79
N LYS A 55 0.95 -15.76 3.75
CA LYS A 55 -0.51 -15.80 3.66
C LYS A 55 -1.09 -14.39 3.61
N ALA A 56 -1.90 -14.13 2.59
CA ALA A 56 -2.60 -12.86 2.45
C ALA A 56 -3.69 -12.71 3.50
N LEU A 57 -3.81 -11.50 4.05
CA LEU A 57 -4.89 -11.08 4.93
C LEU A 57 -6.10 -10.57 4.10
N PRO A 58 -7.25 -10.30 4.74
CA PRO A 58 -8.37 -9.64 4.06
C PRO A 58 -7.95 -8.29 3.48
N VAL A 59 -8.43 -8.00 2.28
CA VAL A 59 -8.18 -6.71 1.62
C VAL A 59 -8.85 -5.58 2.39
N ILE A 60 -8.16 -4.47 2.56
CA ILE A 60 -8.68 -3.23 3.14
C ILE A 60 -8.79 -2.16 2.06
N GLU A 61 -9.92 -1.45 2.01
CA GLU A 61 -10.11 -0.28 1.14
C GLU A 61 -9.71 0.99 1.88
N ILE A 62 -9.08 1.91 1.15
CA ILE A 62 -8.64 3.21 1.64
C ILE A 62 -9.34 4.28 0.80
N ALA A 63 -10.43 4.84 1.33
CA ALA A 63 -11.21 5.86 0.65
C ALA A 63 -10.94 7.23 1.25
N PRO A 64 -10.33 8.19 0.51
CA PRO A 64 -10.22 9.55 0.98
C PRO A 64 -11.60 10.20 1.09
N ILE A 65 -11.85 10.94 2.19
CA ILE A 65 -13.12 11.64 2.40
C ILE A 65 -13.29 12.77 1.38
N SER A 66 -12.19 13.36 0.91
CA SER A 66 -12.20 14.39 -0.13
C SER A 66 -10.89 14.42 -0.92
N GLY A 67 -10.99 14.50 -2.24
CA GLY A 67 -9.85 14.68 -3.14
C GLY A 67 -8.99 13.43 -3.34
N PHE A 68 -7.74 13.65 -3.70
CA PHE A 68 -6.74 12.59 -3.95
C PHE A 68 -6.08 12.17 -2.64
N TYR A 69 -5.69 10.89 -2.54
CA TYR A 69 -4.99 10.34 -1.37
C TYR A 69 -3.52 10.79 -1.38
N ASP A 70 -3.30 12.06 -1.04
CA ASP A 70 -1.98 12.68 -0.95
C ASP A 70 -1.36 12.56 0.45
N TYR A 71 -0.16 13.12 0.61
CA TYR A 71 0.55 13.16 1.90
C TYR A 71 -0.31 13.70 3.05
N LYS A 72 -1.10 14.75 2.79
CA LYS A 72 -1.91 15.40 3.81
C LYS A 72 -3.04 14.48 4.28
N ASN A 73 -3.67 13.76 3.34
CA ASN A 73 -4.74 12.81 3.64
C ASN A 73 -4.20 11.54 4.33
N LYS A 74 -2.96 11.12 4.06
CA LYS A 74 -2.33 9.94 4.69
C LYS A 74 -2.09 10.10 6.20
N TYR A 75 -1.82 11.31 6.69
CA TYR A 75 -1.39 11.52 8.08
C TYR A 75 -2.33 12.37 8.92
N GLN A 76 -3.38 12.91 8.32
CA GLN A 76 -4.39 13.66 9.06
C GLN A 76 -5.48 12.70 9.54
N ALA A 77 -5.59 12.51 10.86
CA ALA A 77 -6.62 11.67 11.44
C ALA A 77 -8.02 12.08 10.95
N GLY A 78 -8.79 11.12 10.43
CA GLY A 78 -10.14 11.35 9.91
C GLY A 78 -10.20 11.90 8.48
N SER A 79 -9.11 11.84 7.69
CA SER A 79 -9.11 12.24 6.27
C SER A 79 -9.41 11.08 5.31
N THR A 80 -9.36 9.85 5.80
CA THR A 80 -9.70 8.63 5.07
C THR A 80 -10.69 7.78 5.82
N VAL A 81 -11.49 7.02 5.08
CA VAL A 81 -12.30 5.90 5.60
C VAL A 81 -11.61 4.62 5.18
N GLU A 82 -11.26 3.80 6.16
CA GLU A 82 -10.66 2.49 5.97
C GLU A 82 -11.71 1.42 6.26
N THR A 83 -11.97 0.54 5.29
CA THR A 83 -12.99 -0.51 5.40
C THR A 83 -12.32 -1.87 5.24
N CYS A 84 -12.35 -2.70 6.28
CA CYS A 84 -11.79 -4.06 6.27
C CYS A 84 -12.79 -5.08 6.87
N PRO A 85 -13.13 -6.18 6.18
CA PRO A 85 -12.83 -6.44 4.76
C PRO A 85 -13.42 -5.39 3.82
N ALA A 86 -12.72 -5.12 2.71
CA ALA A 86 -13.18 -4.18 1.70
C ALA A 86 -14.51 -4.62 1.08
N ASP A 87 -15.38 -3.65 0.74
CA ASP A 87 -16.62 -3.93 0.01
C ASP A 87 -16.31 -4.18 -1.47
N LEU A 88 -15.96 -5.42 -1.77
CA LEU A 88 -15.56 -5.93 -3.07
C LEU A 88 -16.27 -7.24 -3.41
N PRO A 89 -16.50 -7.54 -4.71
CA PRO A 89 -16.81 -8.90 -5.13
C PRO A 89 -15.71 -9.87 -4.65
N GLU A 90 -16.12 -11.04 -4.15
CA GLU A 90 -15.19 -12.06 -3.60
C GLU A 90 -14.05 -12.38 -4.57
N GLU A 91 -14.37 -12.53 -5.88
CA GLU A 91 -13.40 -12.78 -6.93
C GLU A 91 -12.27 -11.69 -6.97
N LYS A 92 -12.63 -10.42 -6.75
CA LYS A 92 -11.65 -9.32 -6.75
C LYS A 92 -10.79 -9.29 -5.50
N ALA A 93 -11.38 -9.61 -4.35
CA ALA A 93 -10.62 -9.76 -3.12
C ALA A 93 -9.62 -10.91 -3.23
N GLU A 94 -10.05 -12.08 -3.73
CA GLU A 94 -9.18 -13.23 -3.98
C GLU A 94 -8.10 -12.94 -5.02
N GLU A 95 -8.41 -12.17 -6.08
CA GLU A 95 -7.43 -11.73 -7.08
C GLU A 95 -6.30 -10.91 -6.41
N MET A 96 -6.64 -9.91 -5.60
CA MET A 96 -5.66 -9.07 -4.89
C MET A 96 -4.84 -9.89 -3.89
N GLN A 97 -5.47 -10.77 -3.12
CA GLN A 97 -4.80 -11.66 -2.18
C GLN A 97 -3.79 -12.58 -2.89
N ARG A 98 -4.20 -13.20 -3.99
CA ARG A 98 -3.31 -14.06 -4.81
C ARG A 98 -2.13 -13.27 -5.39
N ILE A 99 -2.37 -12.05 -5.90
CA ILE A 99 -1.31 -11.19 -6.40
C ILE A 99 -0.35 -10.82 -5.26
N SER A 100 -0.86 -10.50 -4.08
CA SER A 100 -0.05 -10.18 -2.91
C SER A 100 0.88 -11.32 -2.52
N GLU A 101 0.37 -12.56 -2.47
CA GLU A 101 1.19 -13.75 -2.20
C GLU A 101 2.25 -13.98 -3.30
N GLN A 102 1.89 -13.78 -4.58
CA GLN A 102 2.81 -13.92 -5.70
C GLN A 102 3.94 -12.88 -5.64
N VAL A 103 3.61 -11.60 -5.37
CA VAL A 103 4.60 -10.52 -5.21
C VAL A 103 5.51 -10.81 -4.03
N PHE A 104 4.96 -11.24 -2.90
CA PHE A 104 5.71 -11.61 -1.70
C PHE A 104 6.75 -12.70 -2.01
N GLN A 105 6.36 -13.74 -2.74
CA GLN A 105 7.25 -14.83 -3.15
C GLN A 105 8.28 -14.37 -4.19
N ALA A 106 7.86 -13.62 -5.22
CA ALA A 106 8.74 -13.16 -6.30
C ALA A 106 9.85 -12.24 -5.77
N LEU A 107 9.52 -11.38 -4.81
CA LEU A 107 10.48 -10.50 -4.14
C LEU A 107 11.25 -11.20 -3.00
N ARG A 108 10.97 -12.49 -2.74
CA ARG A 108 11.60 -13.30 -1.67
C ARG A 108 11.45 -12.63 -0.29
N LEU A 109 10.32 -11.98 -0.06
CA LEU A 109 10.03 -11.34 1.21
C LEU A 109 9.83 -12.40 2.30
N LYS A 110 10.03 -11.99 3.55
CA LYS A 110 9.89 -12.86 4.72
C LYS A 110 9.10 -12.14 5.79
N GLN A 111 8.48 -12.92 6.68
CA GLN A 111 7.69 -12.44 7.80
C GLN A 111 6.42 -11.72 7.33
N TYR A 112 6.50 -10.44 6.98
CA TYR A 112 5.36 -9.66 6.55
C TYR A 112 5.74 -8.62 5.50
N ALA A 113 4.77 -8.23 4.71
CA ALA A 113 4.82 -7.06 3.83
C ALA A 113 3.39 -6.62 3.50
N ARG A 114 3.24 -5.39 3.05
CA ARG A 114 1.96 -4.83 2.60
C ARG A 114 2.07 -4.45 1.13
N MET A 115 1.16 -4.95 0.32
CA MET A 115 1.02 -4.60 -1.09
C MET A 115 -0.09 -3.57 -1.24
N ASP A 116 0.21 -2.49 -1.96
CA ASP A 116 -0.74 -1.43 -2.23
C ASP A 116 -1.24 -1.52 -3.68
N PHE A 117 -2.54 -1.30 -3.88
CA PHE A 117 -3.24 -1.53 -5.14
C PHE A 117 -4.10 -0.35 -5.54
N MET A 118 -4.26 -0.18 -6.85
CA MET A 118 -5.37 0.55 -7.45
C MET A 118 -6.25 -0.44 -8.23
N MET A 119 -7.55 -0.19 -8.24
CA MET A 119 -8.49 -0.86 -9.12
C MET A 119 -9.24 0.21 -9.91
N ASP A 120 -9.16 0.14 -11.24
CA ASP A 120 -9.85 1.09 -12.13
C ASP A 120 -11.36 0.84 -12.20
N GLU A 121 -12.07 1.69 -12.94
CA GLU A 121 -13.53 1.62 -13.11
C GLU A 121 -13.97 0.34 -13.85
N ASP A 122 -13.10 -0.25 -14.66
CA ASP A 122 -13.35 -1.53 -15.35
C ASP A 122 -13.07 -2.74 -14.45
N GLY A 123 -12.64 -2.52 -13.21
CA GLY A 123 -12.32 -3.56 -12.23
C GLY A 123 -10.97 -4.23 -12.46
N LYS A 124 -10.08 -3.62 -13.24
CA LYS A 124 -8.72 -4.12 -13.42
C LYS A 124 -7.85 -3.70 -12.24
N VAL A 125 -7.13 -4.67 -11.68
CA VAL A 125 -6.28 -4.51 -10.51
C VAL A 125 -4.84 -4.23 -10.92
N TYR A 126 -4.23 -3.25 -10.27
CA TYR A 126 -2.83 -2.86 -10.45
C TYR A 126 -2.12 -2.87 -9.10
N CYS A 127 -1.11 -3.71 -8.94
CA CYS A 127 -0.23 -3.69 -7.78
C CYS A 127 0.80 -2.58 -7.99
N LEU A 128 0.83 -1.62 -7.08
CA LEU A 128 1.69 -0.44 -7.19
C LEU A 128 3.06 -0.66 -6.55
N GLU A 129 3.07 -1.17 -5.33
CA GLU A 129 4.28 -1.33 -4.55
C GLU A 129 4.15 -2.38 -3.45
N ALA A 130 5.29 -2.82 -2.90
CA ALA A 130 5.39 -3.68 -1.75
C ALA A 130 6.14 -2.97 -0.63
N ASN A 131 5.47 -2.73 0.49
CA ASN A 131 6.01 -2.07 1.68
C ASN A 131 6.53 -3.10 2.67
N THR A 132 7.84 -3.16 2.87
CA THR A 132 8.49 -4.14 3.77
C THR A 132 8.66 -3.64 5.20
N LEU A 133 8.43 -2.37 5.45
CA LEU A 133 8.43 -1.76 6.78
C LEU A 133 7.21 -0.83 6.93
N PRO A 134 5.98 -1.38 6.81
CA PRO A 134 4.76 -0.60 6.97
C PRO A 134 4.55 -0.14 8.41
N GLY A 135 3.69 0.84 8.62
CA GLY A 135 3.29 1.27 9.95
C GLY A 135 2.69 0.11 10.77
N MET A 136 3.01 0.08 12.05
CA MET A 136 2.61 -0.99 13.00
C MET A 136 2.07 -0.38 14.30
N THR A 137 1.15 0.58 14.18
CA THR A 137 0.34 1.08 15.29
C THR A 137 -1.01 0.38 15.31
N PRO A 138 -1.79 0.40 16.38
CA PRO A 138 -3.12 -0.21 16.41
C PRO A 138 -4.06 0.25 15.32
N THR A 139 -3.85 1.44 14.77
CA THR A 139 -4.64 2.03 13.67
C THR A 139 -3.98 1.87 12.30
N SER A 140 -2.87 1.15 12.20
CA SER A 140 -2.23 0.86 10.90
C SER A 140 -2.98 -0.24 10.16
N LEU A 141 -2.81 -0.31 8.83
CA LEU A 141 -3.57 -1.19 7.95
C LEU A 141 -3.39 -2.68 8.30
N ILE A 142 -2.14 -3.16 8.47
CA ILE A 142 -1.89 -4.57 8.80
C ILE A 142 -2.60 -5.02 10.09
N PRO A 143 -2.52 -4.30 11.22
CA PRO A 143 -3.29 -4.62 12.40
C PRO A 143 -4.80 -4.65 12.18
N GLN A 144 -5.36 -3.76 11.36
CA GLN A 144 -6.78 -3.77 11.03
C GLN A 144 -7.17 -4.99 10.19
N GLU A 145 -6.38 -5.32 9.16
CA GLU A 145 -6.56 -6.53 8.34
C GLU A 145 -6.49 -7.81 9.18
N ALA A 146 -5.52 -7.89 10.10
CA ALA A 146 -5.37 -9.02 11.03
C ALA A 146 -6.55 -9.12 12.01
N GLN A 147 -7.03 -8.00 12.53
CA GLN A 147 -8.19 -7.94 13.41
C GLN A 147 -9.46 -8.44 12.71
N ALA A 148 -9.62 -8.21 11.42
CA ALA A 148 -10.77 -8.70 10.66
C ALA A 148 -10.87 -10.23 10.64
N ILE A 149 -9.77 -10.95 10.88
CA ILE A 149 -9.74 -12.41 11.04
C ILE A 149 -9.48 -12.88 12.48
N GLY A 150 -9.66 -11.98 13.45
CA GLY A 150 -9.57 -12.30 14.87
C GLY A 150 -8.16 -12.37 15.46
N ILE A 151 -7.14 -11.89 14.74
CA ILE A 151 -5.77 -11.77 15.25
C ILE A 151 -5.63 -10.40 15.93
N CYS A 152 -5.36 -10.39 17.24
CA CYS A 152 -5.22 -9.14 17.98
C CYS A 152 -3.88 -8.44 17.68
N PHE A 153 -3.83 -7.13 17.93
CA PHE A 153 -2.66 -6.29 17.68
C PHE A 153 -1.39 -6.82 18.38
N GLU A 154 -1.52 -7.27 19.61
CA GLU A 154 -0.40 -7.81 20.39
C GLU A 154 0.18 -9.07 19.72
N ALA A 155 -0.68 -9.95 19.19
CA ALA A 155 -0.24 -11.15 18.48
C ALA A 155 0.52 -10.79 17.19
N VAL A 156 0.01 -9.85 16.39
CA VAL A 156 0.69 -9.36 15.19
C VAL A 156 2.06 -8.76 15.56
N SER A 157 2.08 -7.88 16.56
CA SER A 157 3.31 -7.18 16.96
C SER A 157 4.34 -8.12 17.57
N TYR A 158 3.92 -9.07 18.40
CA TYR A 158 4.84 -9.97 19.10
C TYR A 158 5.36 -11.09 18.19
N THR A 159 4.49 -11.76 17.45
CA THR A 159 4.88 -12.94 16.63
C THR A 159 5.54 -12.55 15.33
N HIS A 160 5.23 -11.41 14.75
CA HIS A 160 5.67 -11.05 13.41
C HIS A 160 6.72 -9.93 13.38
N LEU A 161 6.87 -9.15 14.46
CA LEU A 161 7.93 -8.14 14.58
C LEU A 161 9.14 -8.62 15.36
N THR A 162 9.01 -9.66 16.21
CA THR A 162 10.18 -10.23 16.89
C THR A 162 10.94 -11.09 15.91
N LEU A 163 12.18 -10.69 15.62
CA LEU A 163 13.13 -11.53 14.89
C LEU A 163 13.26 -12.88 15.64
N PRO A 164 13.23 -14.02 14.94
CA PRO A 164 13.60 -15.26 15.57
C PRO A 164 15.02 -15.08 16.08
N THR A 165 15.21 -15.15 17.39
CA THR A 165 16.52 -15.15 18.02
C THR A 165 17.17 -16.46 17.61
N ILE A 166 17.99 -16.43 16.56
CA ILE A 166 18.80 -17.57 16.19
C ILE A 166 19.91 -17.65 17.24
N TYR A 167 19.70 -18.46 18.24
CA TYR A 167 20.80 -18.93 19.08
C TYR A 167 21.63 -19.86 18.19
N SER A 168 22.73 -19.34 17.63
CA SER A 168 23.81 -20.19 17.14
C SER A 168 24.44 -20.84 18.38
N VAL A 169 24.26 -22.13 18.49
CA VAL A 169 25.03 -23.00 19.36
C VAL A 169 26.31 -23.35 18.65
#